data_4fe0436dd2474a2459cd3fb6d4039022
#
_entry.id   4fe0436dd2474a2459cd3fb6d4039022
#
_cell.length_a   1.000
_cell.length_b   1.000
_cell.length_c   1.000
_cell.angle_alpha   90.00
_cell.angle_beta   90.00
_cell.angle_gamma   90.00
#
_symmetry.space_group_name_H-M   'P 1'
#
loop_
_entity.id
_entity.type
_entity.pdbx_description
1 polymer ?
#
loop_
_entity_poly.entity_id
_entity_poly.type
_entity_poly.pdbx_seq_one_letter_code
_entity_poly.pdbx_strand_id
1 'polypeptide(L)'
;MNRKIFYLFLVVVATSCGAKKSTSNNRNTDARKITVEANKTETKTTTASNLPRANSESPRHHSVAESVINSALAFTGTRYKYGGTTKKGMDCSGLLYVAFADQDISIPRTSYVIAEEGKDIRVKDVDKGDLLFFKTSKRSKRINHVGLVVSVDDDGIKFIHSTTSRGVIVSSLKEGYWNYAFVKATRIL
;
A
#
# COMPACT_ATOMS: atom_id res chain seq x y z
N MET A 1 -47.94 30.82 26.59
CA MET A 1 -47.87 32.18 26.01
C MET A 1 -46.78 32.18 24.95
N ASN A 2 -47.18 32.35 23.70
CA ASN A 2 -46.40 32.17 22.47
C ASN A 2 -45.37 33.25 22.28
N ARG A 3 -44.19 32.89 21.71
CA ARG A 3 -43.46 33.80 20.80
C ARG A 3 -42.56 33.01 19.87
N LYS A 4 -43.05 32.83 18.64
CA LYS A 4 -42.28 32.39 17.47
C LYS A 4 -41.40 33.57 17.03
N ILE A 5 -40.10 33.34 16.86
CA ILE A 5 -39.21 34.28 16.16
C ILE A 5 -38.69 33.56 14.94
N PHE A 6 -39.18 34.02 13.78
CA PHE A 6 -38.69 33.70 12.43
C PHE A 6 -37.41 34.52 12.17
N TYR A 7 -36.29 33.85 11.87
CA TYR A 7 -35.15 34.49 11.22
C TYR A 7 -35.08 34.07 9.77
N LEU A 8 -35.40 34.99 8.92
CA LEU A 8 -35.24 34.95 7.49
C LEU A 8 -33.74 35.26 7.16
N PHE A 9 -32.93 34.28 6.72
CA PHE A 9 -31.59 34.56 6.20
C PHE A 9 -31.60 34.61 4.68
N LEU A 10 -31.27 35.78 4.19
CA LEU A 10 -31.13 36.15 2.81
C LEU A 10 -29.93 35.46 2.18
N VAL A 11 -30.15 34.72 1.08
CA VAL A 11 -29.10 34.06 0.30
C VAL A 11 -28.57 35.09 -0.73
N VAL A 12 -27.30 35.44 -0.61
CA VAL A 12 -26.59 36.17 -1.65
C VAL A 12 -25.78 35.20 -2.48
N VAL A 13 -26.19 35.00 -3.72
CA VAL A 13 -25.47 34.23 -4.73
C VAL A 13 -24.50 35.19 -5.46
N ALA A 14 -23.20 34.93 -5.29
CA ALA A 14 -22.17 35.56 -6.10
C ALA A 14 -21.58 34.54 -7.08
N THR A 15 -21.98 34.64 -8.33
CA THR A 15 -21.38 33.94 -9.47
C THR A 15 -20.10 34.66 -9.90
N SER A 16 -18.97 33.94 -9.91
CA SER A 16 -17.76 34.41 -10.56
C SER A 16 -17.22 33.32 -11.48
N CYS A 17 -17.47 33.52 -12.80
CA CYS A 17 -16.79 32.81 -13.88
C CYS A 17 -15.41 33.42 -14.11
N GLY A 18 -14.38 32.57 -14.09
CA GLY A 18 -13.01 32.92 -14.47
C GLY A 18 -12.34 31.79 -15.22
N ALA A 19 -12.53 31.73 -16.55
CA ALA A 19 -11.80 30.82 -17.43
C ALA A 19 -10.39 31.37 -17.70
N LYS A 20 -9.33 30.62 -17.43
CA LYS A 20 -7.99 30.87 -17.96
C LYS A 20 -7.57 29.73 -18.88
N LYS A 21 -7.51 30.06 -20.17
CA LYS A 21 -6.77 29.32 -21.20
C LYS A 21 -5.29 29.32 -20.86
N SER A 22 -4.63 28.18 -20.91
CA SER A 22 -3.16 28.09 -20.99
C SER A 22 -2.76 27.33 -22.24
N THR A 23 -1.91 27.99 -22.97
CA THR A 23 -1.40 27.76 -24.31
C THR A 23 -0.39 26.62 -24.31
N SER A 24 -0.52 25.72 -25.28
CA SER A 24 0.44 24.71 -25.72
C SER A 24 1.76 25.38 -26.12
N ASN A 25 2.88 24.84 -25.62
CA ASN A 25 4.18 25.07 -26.20
C ASN A 25 4.84 23.73 -26.50
N ASN A 26 4.84 23.41 -27.78
CA ASN A 26 5.53 22.34 -28.46
C ASN A 26 7.03 22.70 -28.54
N ARG A 27 7.93 21.85 -28.05
CA ARG A 27 9.33 21.86 -28.44
C ARG A 27 9.80 20.43 -28.72
N ASN A 28 9.93 20.15 -30.02
CA ASN A 28 10.80 19.11 -30.57
C ASN A 28 12.23 19.31 -30.11
N THR A 29 12.89 18.23 -29.72
CA THR A 29 14.34 18.05 -29.98
C THR A 29 14.69 16.57 -30.03
N ASP A 30 15.08 16.18 -31.22
CA ASP A 30 16.13 15.27 -31.66
C ASP A 30 16.29 13.88 -31.04
N ALA A 31 15.98 12.95 -31.91
CA ALA A 31 16.41 11.55 -31.89
C ALA A 31 17.93 11.44 -32.05
N ARG A 32 18.64 10.83 -31.10
CA ARG A 32 19.95 10.21 -31.32
C ARG A 32 19.82 8.70 -31.39
N LYS A 33 19.91 8.22 -32.62
CA LYS A 33 20.04 6.81 -32.98
C LYS A 33 21.43 6.35 -32.62
N ILE A 34 21.59 5.43 -31.69
CA ILE A 34 22.83 4.72 -31.44
C ILE A 34 22.65 3.28 -31.96
N THR A 35 23.33 2.98 -33.05
CA THR A 35 23.48 1.64 -33.60
C THR A 35 24.64 0.97 -32.86
N VAL A 36 24.42 -0.19 -32.26
CA VAL A 36 25.48 -1.07 -31.78
C VAL A 36 25.33 -2.40 -32.48
N GLU A 37 26.41 -2.75 -33.19
CA GLU A 37 26.53 -3.95 -33.99
C GLU A 37 26.56 -5.23 -33.14
N ALA A 38 25.94 -6.27 -33.71
CA ALA A 38 25.94 -7.61 -33.17
C ALA A 38 27.31 -8.26 -33.35
N ASN A 39 27.88 -8.85 -32.32
CA ASN A 39 28.91 -9.86 -32.46
C ASN A 39 28.37 -11.24 -32.07
N LYS A 40 28.35 -12.10 -33.05
CA LYS A 40 27.88 -13.48 -33.04
C LYS A 40 29.04 -14.37 -32.61
N THR A 41 28.88 -15.12 -31.53
CA THR A 41 29.71 -16.31 -31.30
C THR A 41 28.83 -17.43 -30.78
N GLU A 42 28.65 -18.43 -31.62
CA GLU A 42 28.02 -19.71 -31.30
C GLU A 42 28.98 -20.56 -30.48
N THR A 43 28.49 -21.16 -29.38
CA THR A 43 29.03 -22.44 -28.92
C THR A 43 27.92 -23.28 -28.34
N LYS A 44 27.70 -24.39 -28.97
CA LYS A 44 26.80 -25.47 -28.71
C LYS A 44 27.40 -26.38 -27.62
N THR A 45 26.69 -26.68 -26.55
CA THR A 45 26.79 -28.00 -25.89
C THR A 45 25.57 -28.28 -25.01
N THR A 46 24.94 -29.36 -25.30
CA THR A 46 23.84 -30.06 -24.65
C THR A 46 24.23 -30.57 -23.26
N THR A 47 23.40 -30.38 -22.25
CA THR A 47 23.13 -31.44 -21.26
C THR A 47 21.85 -31.11 -20.49
N ALA A 48 20.86 -31.95 -20.62
CA ALA A 48 19.66 -31.93 -19.83
C ALA A 48 19.96 -32.41 -18.40
N SER A 49 19.61 -31.60 -17.40
CA SER A 49 19.44 -32.09 -16.02
C SER A 49 18.18 -31.48 -15.43
N ASN A 50 17.23 -32.35 -15.11
CA ASN A 50 16.02 -32.06 -14.37
C ASN A 50 16.38 -31.46 -13.01
N LEU A 51 16.04 -30.17 -12.78
CA LEU A 51 15.99 -29.56 -11.47
C LEU A 51 14.54 -29.31 -11.07
N PRO A 52 14.16 -29.51 -9.79
CA PRO A 52 12.83 -29.22 -9.29
C PRO A 52 12.55 -27.72 -9.46
N ARG A 53 11.34 -27.39 -9.89
CA ARG A 53 10.84 -26.04 -10.05
C ARG A 53 10.71 -25.37 -8.69
N ALA A 54 11.84 -24.85 -8.17
CA ALA A 54 11.84 -23.91 -7.07
C ALA A 54 11.20 -22.62 -7.55
N ASN A 55 10.22 -22.11 -6.83
CA ASN A 55 9.65 -20.77 -7.01
C ASN A 55 10.80 -19.76 -6.89
N SER A 56 11.38 -19.33 -8.01
CA SER A 56 12.36 -18.28 -8.02
C SER A 56 11.68 -16.91 -8.01
N GLU A 57 11.20 -16.49 -6.85
CA GLU A 57 11.02 -15.06 -6.60
C GLU A 57 12.41 -14.42 -6.63
N SER A 58 12.54 -13.36 -7.43
CA SER A 58 13.84 -12.71 -7.68
C SER A 58 14.48 -12.23 -6.36
N PRO A 59 15.77 -12.40 -6.13
CA PRO A 59 16.48 -11.92 -4.93
C PRO A 59 16.27 -10.42 -4.64
N ARG A 60 15.92 -9.62 -5.65
CA ARG A 60 15.61 -8.18 -5.49
C ARG A 60 14.27 -7.93 -4.80
N HIS A 61 13.25 -8.76 -5.04
CA HIS A 61 11.95 -8.62 -4.37
C HIS A 61 12.08 -8.84 -2.87
N HIS A 62 12.81 -9.86 -2.44
CA HIS A 62 13.08 -10.09 -1.03
C HIS A 62 13.80 -8.91 -0.36
N SER A 63 14.76 -8.28 -1.01
CA SER A 63 15.50 -7.15 -0.45
C SER A 63 14.63 -5.90 -0.29
N VAL A 64 13.73 -5.61 -1.24
CA VAL A 64 12.81 -4.47 -1.18
C VAL A 64 11.74 -4.69 -0.13
N ALA A 65 11.13 -5.87 -0.09
CA ALA A 65 10.15 -6.23 0.93
C ALA A 65 10.72 -6.10 2.36
N GLU A 66 11.93 -6.62 2.61
CA GLU A 66 12.62 -6.47 3.90
C GLU A 66 12.90 -4.99 4.23
N SER A 67 13.26 -4.15 3.25
CA SER A 67 13.48 -2.72 3.47
C SER A 67 12.19 -2.01 3.87
N VAL A 68 11.07 -2.26 3.17
CA VAL A 68 9.73 -1.72 3.51
C VAL A 68 9.30 -2.19 4.91
N ILE A 69 9.51 -3.48 5.24
CA ILE A 69 9.20 -4.03 6.56
C ILE A 69 10.01 -3.32 7.65
N ASN A 70 11.32 -3.14 7.45
CA ASN A 70 12.19 -2.47 8.42
C ASN A 70 11.77 -1.01 8.62
N SER A 71 11.44 -0.29 7.55
CA SER A 71 10.88 1.06 7.63
C SER A 71 9.58 1.09 8.45
N ALA A 72 8.66 0.15 8.24
CA ALA A 72 7.43 0.06 9.01
C ALA A 72 7.70 -0.27 10.49
N LEU A 73 8.59 -1.22 10.80
CA LEU A 73 8.95 -1.64 12.15
C LEU A 73 9.58 -0.49 12.97
N ALA A 74 10.31 0.45 12.33
CA ALA A 74 10.87 1.64 12.97
C ALA A 74 9.81 2.58 13.58
N PHE A 75 8.54 2.41 13.26
CA PHE A 75 7.40 3.14 13.82
C PHE A 75 6.68 2.39 14.94
N THR A 76 7.12 1.20 15.33
CA THR A 76 6.51 0.44 16.43
C THR A 76 6.36 1.31 17.67
N GLY A 77 5.19 1.24 18.33
CA GLY A 77 4.86 2.06 19.51
C GLY A 77 4.37 3.49 19.18
N THR A 78 4.42 3.93 17.91
CA THR A 78 3.83 5.22 17.53
C THR A 78 2.32 5.18 17.77
N ARG A 79 1.78 6.18 18.48
CA ARG A 79 0.34 6.27 18.77
C ARG A 79 -0.49 6.44 17.50
N TYR A 80 -1.72 6.01 17.56
CA TYR A 80 -2.68 6.23 16.46
C TYR A 80 -3.03 7.72 16.32
N LYS A 81 -3.08 8.17 15.07
CA LYS A 81 -3.67 9.46 14.69
C LYS A 81 -4.30 9.32 13.32
N TYR A 82 -5.60 9.56 13.21
CA TYR A 82 -6.28 9.53 11.91
C TYR A 82 -5.65 10.54 10.93
N GLY A 83 -5.34 10.10 9.71
CA GLY A 83 -4.64 10.88 8.70
C GLY A 83 -3.16 11.12 8.97
N GLY A 84 -2.61 10.60 10.07
CA GLY A 84 -1.22 10.79 10.46
C GLY A 84 -0.24 9.94 9.68
N THR A 85 1.00 10.47 9.51
CA THR A 85 2.11 9.85 8.75
C THR A 85 3.47 10.06 9.43
N THR A 86 3.51 10.37 10.73
CA THR A 86 4.75 10.70 11.43
C THR A 86 4.83 10.00 12.79
N LYS A 87 6.01 10.00 13.43
CA LYS A 87 6.20 9.51 14.82
C LYS A 87 5.35 10.25 15.86
N LYS A 88 4.76 11.41 15.52
CA LYS A 88 3.78 12.10 16.39
C LYS A 88 2.41 11.46 16.37
N GLY A 89 2.16 10.56 15.41
CA GLY A 89 0.97 9.74 15.26
C GLY A 89 0.74 9.35 13.81
N MET A 90 0.22 8.13 13.59
CA MET A 90 -0.10 7.64 12.25
C MET A 90 -1.28 6.66 12.25
N ASP A 91 -1.99 6.59 11.14
CA ASP A 91 -3.02 5.58 10.90
C ASP A 91 -2.46 4.37 10.14
N CYS A 92 -3.30 3.36 9.91
CA CYS A 92 -2.89 2.11 9.28
C CYS A 92 -2.30 2.29 7.87
N SER A 93 -2.99 3.03 7.01
CA SER A 93 -2.52 3.30 5.65
C SER A 93 -1.40 4.35 5.61
N GLY A 94 -1.32 5.25 6.60
CA GLY A 94 -0.23 6.21 6.76
C GLY A 94 1.10 5.55 7.11
N LEU A 95 1.08 4.49 7.93
CA LEU A 95 2.24 3.65 8.20
C LEU A 95 2.81 3.07 6.90
N LEU A 96 1.95 2.45 6.10
CA LEU A 96 2.37 1.85 4.82
C LEU A 96 2.81 2.90 3.81
N TYR A 97 2.06 4.01 3.70
CA TYR A 97 2.41 5.12 2.82
C TYR A 97 3.85 5.61 3.04
N VAL A 98 4.26 5.78 4.31
CA VAL A 98 5.62 6.20 4.65
C VAL A 98 6.62 5.07 4.38
N ALA A 99 6.34 3.84 4.80
CA ALA A 99 7.26 2.71 4.66
C ALA A 99 7.58 2.38 3.19
N PHE A 100 6.60 2.49 2.30
CA PHE A 100 6.78 2.31 0.86
C PHE A 100 7.51 3.51 0.23
N ALA A 101 7.16 4.74 0.64
CA ALA A 101 7.82 5.95 0.14
C ALA A 101 9.31 6.00 0.49
N ASP A 102 9.74 5.44 1.63
CA ASP A 102 11.16 5.30 2.00
C ASP A 102 11.95 4.41 1.02
N GLN A 103 11.26 3.66 0.17
CA GLN A 103 11.84 2.82 -0.89
C GLN A 103 11.48 3.32 -2.30
N ASP A 104 11.11 4.60 -2.42
CA ASP A 104 10.70 5.24 -3.68
C ASP A 104 9.48 4.57 -4.35
N ILE A 105 8.65 3.83 -3.58
CA ILE A 105 7.44 3.19 -4.05
C ILE A 105 6.23 4.02 -3.62
N SER A 106 5.49 4.54 -4.60
CA SER A 106 4.27 5.31 -4.35
C SER A 106 3.06 4.38 -4.25
N ILE A 107 2.32 4.48 -3.14
CA ILE A 107 1.03 3.81 -2.96
C ILE A 107 -0.06 4.82 -2.61
N PRO A 108 -1.35 4.51 -2.87
CA PRO A 108 -2.46 5.38 -2.46
C PRO A 108 -2.52 5.61 -0.94
N ARG A 109 -3.13 6.74 -0.53
CA ARG A 109 -3.17 7.12 0.91
C ARG A 109 -4.21 6.36 1.72
N THR A 110 -5.22 5.75 1.12
CA THR A 110 -6.35 5.15 1.84
C THR A 110 -6.43 3.64 1.65
N SER A 111 -6.71 2.91 2.73
CA SER A 111 -6.70 1.44 2.74
C SER A 111 -7.58 0.79 1.67
N TYR A 112 -8.76 1.38 1.38
CA TYR A 112 -9.66 0.81 0.38
C TYR A 112 -9.17 1.03 -1.07
N VAL A 113 -8.40 2.10 -1.33
CA VAL A 113 -7.77 2.32 -2.65
C VAL A 113 -6.53 1.46 -2.79
N ILE A 114 -5.70 1.33 -1.73
CA ILE A 114 -4.55 0.42 -1.74
C ILE A 114 -5.01 -1.03 -2.03
N ALA A 115 -6.20 -1.42 -1.55
CA ALA A 115 -6.74 -2.76 -1.78
C ALA A 115 -7.07 -3.09 -3.25
N GLU A 116 -7.14 -2.08 -4.10
CA GLU A 116 -7.31 -2.24 -5.56
C GLU A 116 -5.97 -2.31 -6.31
N GLU A 117 -4.85 -2.07 -5.59
CA GLU A 117 -3.51 -2.15 -6.17
C GLU A 117 -2.92 -3.56 -6.03
N GLY A 118 -2.03 -3.89 -6.96
CA GLY A 118 -1.29 -5.14 -6.95
C GLY A 118 -2.12 -6.37 -7.35
N LYS A 119 -1.55 -7.52 -7.08
CA LYS A 119 -2.14 -8.83 -7.41
C LYS A 119 -2.81 -9.44 -6.20
N ASP A 120 -4.05 -9.93 -6.34
CA ASP A 120 -4.73 -10.68 -5.28
C ASP A 120 -3.99 -11.98 -4.97
N ILE A 121 -3.75 -12.21 -3.67
CA ILE A 121 -3.04 -13.38 -3.15
C ILE A 121 -3.98 -14.18 -2.25
N ARG A 122 -3.98 -15.51 -2.40
CA ARG A 122 -4.69 -16.39 -1.46
C ARG A 122 -3.94 -16.43 -0.14
N VAL A 123 -4.66 -16.53 0.99
CA VAL A 123 -4.05 -16.54 2.34
C VAL A 123 -2.91 -17.56 2.48
N LYS A 124 -3.03 -18.72 1.85
CA LYS A 124 -2.01 -19.78 1.88
C LYS A 124 -0.75 -19.46 1.07
N ASP A 125 -0.82 -18.48 0.17
CA ASP A 125 0.28 -18.08 -0.72
C ASP A 125 0.86 -16.70 -0.28
N VAL A 126 0.43 -16.21 0.90
CA VAL A 126 0.92 -14.95 1.49
C VAL A 126 2.36 -15.10 1.94
N ASP A 127 3.18 -14.09 1.65
CA ASP A 127 4.58 -13.99 2.05
C ASP A 127 4.88 -12.62 2.68
N LYS A 128 6.11 -12.44 3.17
CA LYS A 128 6.60 -11.16 3.70
C LYS A 128 6.49 -10.05 2.65
N GLY A 129 6.05 -8.87 3.08
CA GLY A 129 5.82 -7.73 2.19
C GLY A 129 4.43 -7.68 1.56
N ASP A 130 3.62 -8.74 1.65
CA ASP A 130 2.22 -8.70 1.21
C ASP A 130 1.37 -7.83 2.13
N LEU A 131 0.27 -7.30 1.60
CA LEU A 131 -0.68 -6.49 2.33
C LEU A 131 -1.92 -7.28 2.69
N LEU A 132 -2.36 -7.16 3.96
CA LEU A 132 -3.59 -7.75 4.46
C LEU A 132 -4.64 -6.66 4.67
N PHE A 133 -5.86 -6.90 4.20
CA PHE A 133 -6.96 -5.94 4.26
C PHE A 133 -8.11 -6.46 5.11
N PHE A 134 -8.71 -5.55 5.89
CA PHE A 134 -9.69 -5.92 6.90
C PHE A 134 -10.92 -5.00 6.87
N LYS A 135 -12.06 -5.55 7.34
CA LYS A 135 -13.25 -4.82 7.76
C LYS A 135 -13.38 -4.90 9.27
N THR A 136 -12.90 -3.88 9.98
CA THR A 136 -12.84 -3.84 11.44
C THR A 136 -14.12 -3.34 12.10
N SER A 137 -15.13 -2.97 11.33
CA SER A 137 -16.43 -2.53 11.82
C SER A 137 -17.57 -3.22 11.07
N LYS A 138 -18.55 -3.75 11.80
CA LYS A 138 -19.79 -4.33 11.22
C LYS A 138 -20.58 -3.31 10.38
N ARG A 139 -20.42 -2.01 10.66
CA ARG A 139 -21.08 -0.92 9.92
C ARG A 139 -20.31 -0.53 8.65
N SER A 140 -19.06 -0.92 8.51
CA SER A 140 -18.28 -0.59 7.33
C SER A 140 -18.72 -1.44 6.14
N LYS A 141 -19.13 -0.78 5.05
CA LYS A 141 -19.47 -1.45 3.80
C LYS A 141 -18.24 -1.82 2.98
N ARG A 142 -17.08 -1.23 3.28
CA ARG A 142 -15.82 -1.41 2.53
C ARG A 142 -14.65 -1.70 3.47
N ILE A 143 -13.51 -2.10 2.90
CA ILE A 143 -12.23 -2.21 3.60
C ILE A 143 -11.92 -0.87 4.28
N ASN A 144 -11.51 -0.93 5.56
CA ASN A 144 -11.21 0.24 6.37
C ASN A 144 -9.94 0.09 7.21
N HIS A 145 -9.21 -1.02 7.03
CA HIS A 145 -7.95 -1.26 7.71
C HIS A 145 -7.00 -2.08 6.84
N VAL A 146 -5.69 -1.88 7.06
CA VAL A 146 -4.62 -2.56 6.31
C VAL A 146 -3.42 -2.79 7.22
N GLY A 147 -2.68 -3.88 6.96
CA GLY A 147 -1.41 -4.20 7.59
C GLY A 147 -0.44 -4.81 6.60
N LEU A 148 0.87 -4.74 6.92
CA LEU A 148 1.98 -5.28 6.14
C LEU A 148 2.47 -6.57 6.80
N VAL A 149 2.57 -7.65 6.06
CA VAL A 149 3.10 -8.93 6.54
C VAL A 149 4.59 -8.80 6.84
N VAL A 150 4.97 -9.14 8.07
CA VAL A 150 6.36 -9.07 8.55
C VAL A 150 6.99 -10.45 8.74
N SER A 151 6.20 -11.48 9.01
CA SER A 151 6.66 -12.87 9.03
C SER A 151 5.55 -13.84 8.65
N VAL A 152 5.98 -14.96 8.05
CA VAL A 152 5.16 -16.14 7.80
C VAL A 152 5.98 -17.33 8.29
N ASP A 153 5.52 -17.99 9.35
CA ASP A 153 6.20 -19.09 10.02
C ASP A 153 5.16 -20.12 10.55
N ASP A 154 5.61 -21.14 11.27
CA ASP A 154 4.73 -22.17 11.85
C ASP A 154 3.71 -21.59 12.84
N ASP A 155 4.03 -20.46 13.47
CA ASP A 155 3.11 -19.70 14.31
C ASP A 155 2.06 -18.92 13.49
N GLY A 156 2.22 -18.85 12.17
CA GLY A 156 1.32 -18.24 11.22
C GLY A 156 1.78 -16.88 10.69
N ILE A 157 0.84 -16.15 10.11
CA ILE A 157 1.09 -14.85 9.50
C ILE A 157 1.06 -13.75 10.56
N LYS A 158 2.16 -13.00 10.70
CA LYS A 158 2.26 -11.82 11.56
C LYS A 158 2.35 -10.56 10.69
N PHE A 159 1.69 -9.50 11.08
CA PHE A 159 1.62 -8.27 10.30
C PHE A 159 1.71 -7.03 11.20
N ILE A 160 2.38 -5.97 10.70
CA ILE A 160 2.45 -4.67 11.36
C ILE A 160 1.34 -3.76 10.86
N HIS A 161 0.71 -3.04 11.76
CA HIS A 161 -0.38 -2.11 11.47
C HIS A 161 -0.56 -1.09 12.59
N SER A 162 -1.32 -0.01 12.36
CA SER A 162 -1.63 0.98 13.39
C SER A 162 -3.08 0.85 13.86
N THR A 163 -3.28 0.53 15.13
CA THR A 163 -4.59 0.40 15.78
C THR A 163 -4.96 1.64 16.57
N THR A 164 -6.25 1.96 16.66
CA THR A 164 -6.76 3.11 17.43
C THR A 164 -6.45 3.03 18.94
N SER A 165 -6.35 1.82 19.50
CA SER A 165 -6.14 1.61 20.93
C SER A 165 -4.68 1.45 21.35
N ARG A 166 -3.83 0.87 20.49
CA ARG A 166 -2.44 0.52 20.83
C ARG A 166 -1.41 1.16 19.92
N GLY A 167 -1.83 1.93 18.89
CA GLY A 167 -0.92 2.49 17.90
C GLY A 167 -0.31 1.42 17.00
N VAL A 168 0.94 1.65 16.58
CA VAL A 168 1.68 0.75 15.68
C VAL A 168 2.20 -0.46 16.43
N ILE A 169 1.69 -1.63 16.07
CA ILE A 169 2.01 -2.93 16.68
C ILE A 169 2.07 -4.04 15.63
N VAL A 170 2.69 -5.16 16.01
CA VAL A 170 2.60 -6.42 15.28
C VAL A 170 1.50 -7.28 15.90
N SER A 171 0.63 -7.85 15.08
CA SER A 171 -0.42 -8.80 15.46
C SER A 171 -0.34 -10.08 14.64
N SER A 172 -0.97 -11.15 15.12
CA SER A 172 -1.10 -12.40 14.38
C SER A 172 -2.45 -12.48 13.67
N LEU A 173 -2.47 -12.97 12.43
CA LEU A 173 -3.71 -13.26 11.71
C LEU A 173 -4.51 -14.40 12.39
N LYS A 174 -3.86 -15.25 13.21
CA LYS A 174 -4.54 -16.28 14.04
C LYS A 174 -5.36 -15.70 15.18
N GLU A 175 -5.12 -14.43 15.60
CA GLU A 175 -5.97 -13.77 16.59
C GLU A 175 -7.41 -13.69 16.07
N GLY A 176 -8.38 -14.17 16.86
CA GLY A 176 -9.77 -14.33 16.43
C GLY A 176 -10.38 -13.06 15.83
N TYR A 177 -10.05 -11.88 16.39
CA TYR A 177 -10.49 -10.61 15.86
C TYR A 177 -10.00 -10.34 14.43
N TRP A 178 -8.70 -10.52 14.17
CA TRP A 178 -8.10 -10.26 12.86
C TRP A 178 -8.49 -11.32 11.84
N ASN A 179 -8.57 -12.57 12.26
CA ASN A 179 -9.06 -13.66 11.41
C ASN A 179 -10.48 -13.39 10.93
N TYR A 180 -11.38 -12.98 11.83
CA TYR A 180 -12.77 -12.67 11.48
C TYR A 180 -12.90 -11.42 10.60
N ALA A 181 -12.06 -10.39 10.83
CA ALA A 181 -12.11 -9.12 10.10
C ALA A 181 -11.42 -9.17 8.73
N PHE A 182 -10.63 -10.22 8.46
CA PHE A 182 -9.87 -10.39 7.21
C PHE A 182 -10.78 -10.45 5.98
N VAL A 183 -10.39 -9.76 4.91
CA VAL A 183 -11.12 -9.70 3.62
C VAL A 183 -10.31 -10.28 2.49
N LYS A 184 -9.09 -9.78 2.28
CA LYS A 184 -8.20 -10.20 1.17
C LYS A 184 -6.75 -9.86 1.47
N ALA A 185 -5.85 -10.42 0.68
CA ALA A 185 -4.45 -10.02 0.62
C ALA A 185 -4.07 -9.62 -0.81
N THR A 186 -3.13 -8.66 -0.95
CA THR A 186 -2.52 -8.32 -2.24
C THR A 186 -1.01 -8.24 -2.14
N ARG A 187 -0.32 -8.47 -3.27
CA ARG A 187 1.11 -8.26 -3.46
C ARG A 187 1.33 -7.08 -4.39
N ILE A 188 2.09 -6.09 -3.92
CA ILE A 188 2.48 -4.88 -4.67
C ILE A 188 3.96 -4.97 -5.10
N LEU A 189 4.78 -5.60 -4.25
CA LEU A 189 6.21 -5.79 -4.44
C LEU A 189 6.52 -6.97 -5.35
#